data_56f2f2f223de7932206f2a21cdee115f
#
_entry.id   56f2f2f223de7932206f2a21cdee115f
#
_cell.length_a   1.000
_cell.length_b   1.000
_cell.length_c   1.000
_cell.angle_alpha   90.00
_cell.angle_beta   90.00
_cell.angle_gamma   90.00
#
_symmetry.space_group_name_H-M   'P 1'
#
loop_
_entity.id
_entity.type
_entity.pdbx_description
1 polymer ?
#
loop_
_entity_poly.entity_id
_entity_poly.type
_entity_poly.pdbx_seq_one_letter_code
_entity_poly.pdbx_strand_id
1 'polypeptide(L)'
;MNTLRSVKFARCCIALVLFAAVVGVCACGGGGGGGGGGGGSTGGTGVRVLHGSVDSVPVGVVSSSSSAVVVSQAMFGLADSYKSLRPGAQILSLTKAFNTSQVVDSFSVDYAAGDRYSILLYGDHGAFGVRTALIHDEFPASFDGSLVRVVDGMTGASALTATASGAAPFAVSFGEASDYVAVPSGSVTVQAVRSSDLRAAATAVVAAQNGKAYTVLVAGELGYYTKAVVFADN
;
A
#
# COMPACT_ATOMS: atom_id res chain seq x y z
N MET A 1 -13.68 -17.62 -40.86
CA MET A 1 -13.88 -18.80 -39.98
C MET A 1 -13.73 -18.34 -38.55
N ASN A 2 -14.87 -18.15 -37.88
CA ASN A 2 -14.95 -17.66 -36.50
C ASN A 2 -14.93 -18.84 -35.53
N THR A 3 -14.01 -18.84 -34.59
CA THR A 3 -14.06 -19.74 -33.42
C THR A 3 -14.33 -18.94 -32.16
N LEU A 4 -15.60 -18.95 -31.74
CA LEU A 4 -16.04 -18.51 -30.42
C LEU A 4 -15.51 -19.48 -29.34
N ARG A 5 -14.76 -18.96 -28.35
CA ARG A 5 -14.42 -19.70 -27.13
C ARG A 5 -15.49 -19.45 -26.05
N SER A 6 -16.14 -20.51 -25.68
CA SER A 6 -17.15 -20.61 -24.64
C SER A 6 -16.57 -20.35 -23.24
N VAL A 7 -17.18 -19.42 -22.51
CA VAL A 7 -16.92 -19.18 -21.08
C VAL A 7 -17.84 -20.09 -20.27
N LYS A 8 -17.26 -20.98 -19.46
CA LYS A 8 -18.01 -21.86 -18.54
C LYS A 8 -18.32 -21.11 -17.24
N PHE A 9 -19.60 -20.87 -16.99
CA PHE A 9 -20.10 -20.42 -15.68
C PHE A 9 -20.08 -21.58 -14.68
N ALA A 10 -19.37 -21.41 -13.56
CA ALA A 10 -19.45 -22.31 -12.42
C ALA A 10 -20.63 -21.93 -11.53
N ARG A 11 -21.49 -22.92 -11.25
CA ARG A 11 -22.67 -22.80 -10.40
C ARG A 11 -22.27 -22.75 -8.93
N CYS A 12 -22.72 -21.71 -8.24
CA CYS A 12 -22.58 -21.53 -6.81
C CYS A 12 -23.68 -22.37 -6.09
N CYS A 13 -23.26 -23.27 -5.20
CA CYS A 13 -24.16 -24.01 -4.31
C CYS A 13 -24.50 -23.13 -3.10
N ILE A 14 -25.79 -22.88 -2.92
CA ILE A 14 -26.36 -22.21 -1.75
C ILE A 14 -26.41 -23.24 -0.60
N ALA A 15 -25.64 -22.97 0.48
CA ALA A 15 -25.79 -23.68 1.75
C ALA A 15 -26.53 -22.79 2.73
N LEU A 16 -27.73 -23.27 3.10
CA LEU A 16 -28.62 -22.70 4.10
C LEU A 16 -28.10 -23.11 5.49
N VAL A 17 -27.74 -22.18 6.36
CA VAL A 17 -27.41 -22.48 7.78
C VAL A 17 -28.34 -21.70 8.71
N LEU A 18 -28.97 -22.49 9.60
CA LEU A 18 -29.99 -22.09 10.57
C LEU A 18 -29.42 -21.15 11.67
N PHE A 19 -30.24 -20.20 12.05
CA PHE A 19 -30.11 -19.34 13.22
C PHE A 19 -30.27 -20.13 14.53
N ALA A 20 -29.31 -19.93 15.45
CA ALA A 20 -29.54 -20.17 16.86
C ALA A 20 -29.25 -18.87 17.63
N ALA A 21 -30.28 -18.28 18.20
CA ALA A 21 -30.21 -17.11 19.05
C ALA A 21 -29.71 -17.50 20.44
N VAL A 22 -28.64 -16.89 20.92
CA VAL A 22 -28.26 -16.93 22.35
C VAL A 22 -28.31 -15.52 22.91
N VAL A 23 -29.21 -15.31 23.84
CA VAL A 23 -29.37 -14.11 24.67
C VAL A 23 -28.35 -14.21 25.80
N GLY A 24 -27.42 -13.26 25.88
CA GLY A 24 -26.40 -13.17 26.94
C GLY A 24 -26.37 -11.78 27.55
N VAL A 25 -26.56 -11.74 28.84
CA VAL A 25 -26.84 -10.68 29.77
C VAL A 25 -25.73 -9.62 29.86
N CYS A 26 -26.11 -8.34 29.99
CA CYS A 26 -25.31 -7.19 30.43
C CYS A 26 -24.68 -7.42 31.81
N ALA A 27 -23.39 -7.11 31.94
CA ALA A 27 -22.77 -6.76 33.22
C ALA A 27 -21.94 -5.49 33.03
N CYS A 28 -22.43 -4.41 33.64
CA CYS A 28 -21.71 -3.17 33.88
C CYS A 28 -20.69 -3.41 34.99
N GLY A 29 -19.42 -3.05 34.75
CA GLY A 29 -18.37 -3.01 35.76
C GLY A 29 -17.36 -1.94 35.41
N GLY A 30 -17.44 -0.79 36.07
CA GLY A 30 -16.47 0.30 35.95
C GLY A 30 -15.21 -0.01 36.75
N GLY A 31 -14.08 0.54 36.33
CA GLY A 31 -12.81 0.49 37.05
C GLY A 31 -11.73 1.17 36.24
N GLY A 32 -11.36 2.39 36.62
CA GLY A 32 -10.27 3.14 36.03
C GLY A 32 -8.92 2.55 36.37
N GLY A 33 -7.93 2.78 35.56
CA GLY A 33 -6.53 2.49 35.76
C GLY A 33 -5.71 2.88 34.57
N GLY A 34 -5.03 4.03 34.70
CA GLY A 34 -4.07 4.49 33.68
C GLY A 34 -2.85 3.58 33.61
N GLY A 35 -2.27 3.43 32.47
CA GLY A 35 -1.03 2.71 32.25
C GLY A 35 -0.55 2.85 30.80
N GLY A 36 0.46 3.67 30.64
CA GLY A 36 1.57 3.65 29.73
C GLY A 36 1.44 3.04 28.36
N GLY A 37 1.52 3.93 27.36
CA GLY A 37 1.52 3.61 25.97
C GLY A 37 2.67 2.74 25.52
N GLY A 38 2.34 1.59 25.02
CA GLY A 38 3.08 0.92 23.98
C GLY A 38 2.33 1.17 22.69
N GLY A 39 2.78 2.14 21.89
CA GLY A 39 2.26 2.39 20.56
C GLY A 39 2.57 1.24 19.61
N GLY A 40 1.86 0.14 19.75
CA GLY A 40 1.71 -0.83 18.70
C GLY A 40 0.92 -0.13 17.60
N SER A 41 1.58 0.21 16.50
CA SER A 41 0.92 0.64 15.28
C SER A 41 -0.05 -0.48 14.90
N THR A 42 -1.31 -0.34 15.29
CA THR A 42 -2.39 -1.14 14.75
C THR A 42 -2.46 -0.76 13.29
N GLY A 43 -2.03 -1.66 12.42
CA GLY A 43 -2.05 -1.50 11.00
C GLY A 43 -3.41 -1.03 10.58
N GLY A 44 -3.48 0.20 10.06
CA GLY A 44 -4.70 0.82 9.61
C GLY A 44 -5.28 0.08 8.42
N THR A 45 -6.57 0.25 8.19
CA THR A 45 -7.27 -0.13 6.97
C THR A 45 -7.74 1.13 6.27
N GLY A 46 -7.94 1.09 4.96
CA GLY A 46 -8.37 2.23 4.18
C GLY A 46 -7.41 2.62 3.07
N VAL A 47 -7.05 3.90 2.97
CA VAL A 47 -6.18 4.40 1.90
C VAL A 47 -4.97 5.13 2.46
N ARG A 48 -3.83 4.98 1.80
CA ARG A 48 -2.62 5.81 1.98
C ARG A 48 -2.08 6.28 0.64
N VAL A 49 -1.14 7.20 0.66
CA VAL A 49 -0.40 7.64 -0.52
C VAL A 49 1.07 7.26 -0.39
N LEU A 50 1.60 6.68 -1.46
CA LEU A 50 3.03 6.44 -1.67
C LEU A 50 3.53 7.49 -2.65
N HIS A 51 4.18 8.55 -2.13
CA HIS A 51 4.64 9.66 -2.96
C HIS A 51 6.08 9.43 -3.43
N GLY A 52 6.22 8.91 -4.66
CA GLY A 52 7.50 8.56 -5.29
C GLY A 52 8.03 9.60 -6.28
N SER A 53 7.24 10.60 -6.68
CA SER A 53 7.65 11.63 -7.64
C SER A 53 8.42 12.78 -6.96
N VAL A 54 9.66 12.98 -7.35
CA VAL A 54 10.60 13.91 -6.68
C VAL A 54 10.25 15.38 -6.88
N ASP A 55 9.65 15.73 -8.01
CA ASP A 55 9.36 17.10 -8.46
C ASP A 55 7.87 17.44 -8.43
N SER A 56 7.02 16.50 -7.99
CA SER A 56 5.59 16.76 -7.80
C SER A 56 5.31 17.47 -6.48
N VAL A 57 4.30 18.32 -6.49
CA VAL A 57 3.81 18.99 -5.28
C VAL A 57 3.20 17.97 -4.31
N PRO A 58 3.12 18.29 -3.02
CA PRO A 58 2.37 17.47 -2.06
C PRO A 58 0.93 17.23 -2.52
N VAL A 59 0.42 16.03 -2.27
CA VAL A 59 -0.93 15.60 -2.67
C VAL A 59 -1.76 15.16 -1.48
N GLY A 60 -3.07 15.20 -1.65
CA GLY A 60 -4.05 14.68 -0.70
C GLY A 60 -5.05 13.74 -1.35
N VAL A 61 -5.93 13.14 -0.57
CA VAL A 61 -7.01 12.26 -1.07
C VAL A 61 -8.33 12.73 -0.51
N VAL A 62 -9.32 12.88 -1.39
CA VAL A 62 -10.72 13.16 -1.06
C VAL A 62 -11.57 11.95 -1.41
N SER A 63 -12.46 11.54 -0.52
CA SER A 63 -13.43 10.46 -0.78
C SER A 63 -14.79 11.06 -1.15
N SER A 64 -15.41 10.53 -2.22
CA SER A 64 -16.76 10.93 -2.64
C SER A 64 -17.84 10.51 -1.65
N SER A 65 -17.64 9.41 -0.91
CA SER A 65 -18.62 8.89 0.05
C SER A 65 -18.89 9.81 1.23
N SER A 66 -17.95 10.71 1.54
CA SER A 66 -18.04 11.64 2.66
C SER A 66 -17.77 13.09 2.28
N SER A 67 -17.36 13.37 1.04
CA SER A 67 -16.81 14.65 0.58
C SER A 67 -15.70 15.17 1.52
N ALA A 68 -15.07 14.26 2.25
CA ALA A 68 -14.08 14.57 3.26
C ALA A 68 -12.66 14.38 2.71
N VAL A 69 -11.75 15.22 3.18
CA VAL A 69 -10.32 15.01 3.00
C VAL A 69 -9.90 13.84 3.87
N VAL A 70 -9.51 12.73 3.25
CA VAL A 70 -9.05 11.50 3.93
C VAL A 70 -7.56 11.58 4.22
N VAL A 71 -6.77 11.99 3.22
CA VAL A 71 -5.35 12.29 3.38
C VAL A 71 -5.18 13.77 3.10
N SER A 72 -4.75 14.54 4.10
CA SER A 72 -4.59 16.00 3.95
C SER A 72 -3.35 16.37 3.15
N GLN A 73 -2.26 15.63 3.38
CA GLN A 73 -0.98 15.88 2.73
C GLN A 73 -0.09 14.64 2.76
N ALA A 74 0.34 14.20 1.59
CA ALA A 74 1.42 13.24 1.41
C ALA A 74 2.56 13.95 0.66
N MET A 75 3.79 13.80 1.14
CA MET A 75 4.98 14.45 0.61
C MET A 75 5.97 13.40 0.12
N PHE A 76 6.78 13.79 -0.88
CA PHE A 76 7.84 12.95 -1.40
C PHE A 76 8.73 12.38 -0.30
N GLY A 77 8.89 11.07 -0.35
CA GLY A 77 9.81 10.34 0.51
C GLY A 77 9.47 10.38 2.00
N LEU A 78 8.23 10.68 2.39
CA LEU A 78 7.73 10.53 3.75
C LEU A 78 6.76 9.34 3.83
N ALA A 79 6.90 8.55 4.89
CA ALA A 79 5.96 7.48 5.18
C ALA A 79 4.67 8.06 5.76
N ASP A 80 3.52 7.54 5.33
CA ASP A 80 2.20 7.81 5.89
C ASP A 80 1.50 6.50 6.25
N SER A 81 0.53 6.57 7.15
CA SER A 81 -0.30 5.44 7.55
C SER A 81 -1.60 5.42 6.78
N TYR A 82 -2.27 4.26 6.74
CA TYR A 82 -3.61 4.17 6.20
C TYR A 82 -4.58 5.08 6.94
N LYS A 83 -5.47 5.71 6.18
CA LYS A 83 -6.59 6.52 6.68
C LYS A 83 -7.89 5.77 6.41
N SER A 84 -8.70 5.64 7.43
CA SER A 84 -9.96 4.90 7.37
C SER A 84 -10.89 5.43 6.28
N LEU A 85 -11.54 4.49 5.60
CA LEU A 85 -12.60 4.76 4.62
C LEU A 85 -13.93 4.19 5.13
N ARG A 86 -15.04 4.72 4.60
CA ARG A 86 -16.36 4.10 4.79
C ARG A 86 -16.52 2.97 3.78
N PRO A 87 -17.07 1.80 4.17
CA PRO A 87 -17.37 0.73 3.22
C PRO A 87 -18.35 1.17 2.13
N GLY A 88 -18.21 0.56 0.96
CA GLY A 88 -19.05 0.73 -0.21
C GLY A 88 -18.35 1.37 -1.40
N ALA A 89 -19.10 1.48 -2.50
CA ALA A 89 -18.60 2.07 -3.73
C ALA A 89 -18.33 3.56 -3.56
N GLN A 90 -17.12 4.00 -3.93
CA GLN A 90 -16.71 5.38 -3.82
C GLN A 90 -15.62 5.74 -4.84
N ILE A 91 -15.44 7.03 -5.05
CA ILE A 91 -14.34 7.58 -5.83
C ILE A 91 -13.32 8.19 -4.87
N LEU A 92 -12.08 7.79 -5.00
CA LEU A 92 -10.93 8.39 -4.33
C LEU A 92 -10.25 9.34 -5.30
N SER A 93 -10.35 10.63 -5.04
CA SER A 93 -9.72 11.67 -5.87
C SER A 93 -8.38 12.09 -5.25
N LEU A 94 -7.29 11.83 -5.98
CA LEU A 94 -5.98 12.38 -5.66
C LEU A 94 -5.96 13.84 -6.08
N THR A 95 -5.70 14.75 -5.15
CA THR A 95 -5.74 16.20 -5.36
C THR A 95 -4.40 16.82 -4.98
N LYS A 96 -4.12 18.04 -5.44
CA LYS A 96 -3.03 18.81 -4.83
C LYS A 96 -3.39 19.10 -3.37
N ALA A 97 -2.41 18.96 -2.47
CA ALA A 97 -2.61 19.26 -1.06
C ALA A 97 -3.10 20.69 -0.88
N PHE A 98 -4.04 20.87 0.05
CA PHE A 98 -4.67 22.17 0.34
C PHE A 98 -5.50 22.80 -0.80
N ASN A 99 -5.65 22.09 -1.94
CA ASN A 99 -6.50 22.53 -3.05
C ASN A 99 -7.27 21.36 -3.66
N THR A 100 -8.34 20.96 -3.01
CA THR A 100 -9.17 19.81 -3.41
C THR A 100 -9.87 19.97 -4.75
N SER A 101 -9.94 21.21 -5.29
CA SER A 101 -10.47 21.46 -6.63
C SER A 101 -9.50 21.08 -7.74
N GLN A 102 -8.22 20.94 -7.45
CA GLN A 102 -7.21 20.49 -8.41
C GLN A 102 -6.99 19.01 -8.31
N VAL A 103 -7.83 18.25 -9.02
CA VAL A 103 -7.72 16.79 -9.11
C VAL A 103 -6.57 16.42 -10.03
N VAL A 104 -5.69 15.54 -9.54
CA VAL A 104 -4.57 14.92 -10.29
C VAL A 104 -5.07 13.68 -10.99
N ASP A 105 -5.82 12.83 -10.25
CA ASP A 105 -6.41 11.59 -10.77
C ASP A 105 -7.56 11.12 -9.87
N SER A 106 -8.34 10.13 -10.33
CA SER A 106 -9.46 9.57 -9.57
C SER A 106 -9.60 8.07 -9.80
N PHE A 107 -9.85 7.34 -8.72
CA PHE A 107 -9.99 5.89 -8.70
C PHE A 107 -11.35 5.49 -8.16
N SER A 108 -12.06 4.63 -8.90
CA SER A 108 -13.28 3.98 -8.42
C SER A 108 -12.92 2.73 -7.63
N VAL A 109 -13.38 2.64 -6.38
CA VAL A 109 -13.16 1.48 -5.51
C VAL A 109 -14.49 1.04 -4.91
N ASP A 110 -14.67 -0.27 -4.75
CA ASP A 110 -15.71 -0.85 -3.89
C ASP A 110 -15.02 -1.33 -2.62
N TYR A 111 -14.94 -0.42 -1.64
CA TYR A 111 -14.18 -0.63 -0.42
C TYR A 111 -14.95 -1.54 0.55
N ALA A 112 -14.40 -2.70 0.85
CA ALA A 112 -14.89 -3.54 1.94
C ALA A 112 -14.18 -3.20 3.27
N ALA A 113 -14.88 -3.42 4.39
CA ALA A 113 -14.27 -3.20 5.70
C ALA A 113 -13.06 -4.14 5.89
N GLY A 114 -11.91 -3.57 6.13
CA GLY A 114 -10.65 -4.32 6.26
C GLY A 114 -9.71 -4.18 5.08
N ASP A 115 -10.20 -3.73 3.93
CA ASP A 115 -9.35 -3.50 2.75
C ASP A 115 -8.30 -2.43 2.98
N ARG A 116 -7.26 -2.50 2.18
CA ARG A 116 -6.15 -1.55 2.16
C ARG A 116 -5.81 -1.18 0.73
N TYR A 117 -5.69 0.12 0.47
CA TYR A 117 -5.28 0.63 -0.83
C TYR A 117 -4.13 1.62 -0.68
N SER A 118 -3.14 1.49 -1.54
CA SER A 118 -2.07 2.49 -1.71
C SER A 118 -2.25 3.19 -3.04
N ILE A 119 -2.33 4.52 -3.02
CA ILE A 119 -2.26 5.34 -4.24
C ILE A 119 -0.80 5.72 -4.43
N LEU A 120 -0.18 5.17 -5.47
CA LEU A 120 1.18 5.51 -5.86
C LEU A 120 1.17 6.73 -6.79
N LEU A 121 1.89 7.78 -6.42
CA LEU A 121 2.26 8.89 -7.29
C LEU A 121 3.72 8.72 -7.67
N TYR A 122 4.03 8.62 -8.96
CA TYR A 122 5.36 8.28 -9.46
C TYR A 122 5.67 8.98 -10.78
N GLY A 123 6.90 8.86 -11.25
CA GLY A 123 7.35 9.59 -12.41
C GLY A 123 7.91 10.98 -12.06
N ASP A 124 8.03 11.82 -13.07
CA ASP A 124 8.54 13.19 -12.98
C ASP A 124 7.80 14.12 -13.95
N HIS A 125 8.00 15.41 -13.83
CA HIS A 125 7.48 16.38 -14.80
C HIS A 125 8.28 16.44 -16.11
N GLY A 126 9.39 15.67 -16.21
CA GLY A 126 10.26 15.60 -17.37
C GLY A 126 9.87 14.48 -18.35
N ALA A 127 10.85 13.62 -18.63
CA ALA A 127 10.75 12.62 -19.72
C ALA A 127 9.75 11.48 -19.46
N PHE A 128 9.48 11.14 -18.18
CA PHE A 128 8.61 10.00 -17.83
C PHE A 128 7.15 10.40 -17.59
N GLY A 129 6.88 11.67 -17.32
CA GLY A 129 5.57 12.18 -16.93
C GLY A 129 5.16 11.73 -15.52
N VAL A 130 4.41 12.58 -14.82
CA VAL A 130 3.81 12.22 -13.53
C VAL A 130 2.65 11.27 -13.78
N ARG A 131 2.63 10.14 -13.07
CA ARG A 131 1.65 9.06 -13.20
C ARG A 131 1.14 8.65 -11.83
N THR A 132 0.03 7.93 -11.84
CA THR A 132 -0.61 7.39 -10.66
C THR A 132 -0.98 5.93 -10.87
N ALA A 133 -0.99 5.17 -9.79
CA ALA A 133 -1.50 3.79 -9.78
C ALA A 133 -2.24 3.53 -8.47
N LEU A 134 -3.31 2.74 -8.54
CA LEU A 134 -3.99 2.22 -7.37
C LEU A 134 -3.53 0.78 -7.12
N ILE A 135 -3.01 0.52 -5.93
CA ILE A 135 -2.53 -0.79 -5.52
C ILE A 135 -3.47 -1.30 -4.42
N HIS A 136 -4.06 -2.49 -4.62
CA HIS A 136 -4.76 -3.19 -3.56
C HIS A 136 -3.73 -3.94 -2.71
N ASP A 137 -3.68 -3.64 -1.42
CA ASP A 137 -2.64 -4.15 -0.52
C ASP A 137 -3.12 -5.42 0.16
N GLU A 138 -2.98 -6.56 -0.54
CA GLU A 138 -3.40 -7.87 -0.05
C GLU A 138 -2.22 -8.67 0.51
N PHE A 139 -2.38 -9.19 1.71
CA PHE A 139 -1.47 -10.17 2.30
C PHE A 139 -2.24 -11.12 3.23
N PRO A 140 -1.70 -12.34 3.51
CA PRO A 140 -2.37 -13.30 4.38
C PRO A 140 -2.70 -12.72 5.76
N ALA A 141 -3.85 -13.10 6.32
CA ALA A 141 -4.26 -12.65 7.65
C ALA A 141 -3.32 -13.14 8.77
N SER A 142 -2.63 -14.25 8.52
CA SER A 142 -1.61 -14.81 9.42
C SER A 142 -0.45 -15.41 8.61
N PHE A 143 0.76 -15.20 9.07
CA PHE A 143 1.99 -15.73 8.48
C PHE A 143 3.09 -15.77 9.54
N ASP A 144 4.04 -16.68 9.35
CA ASP A 144 5.23 -16.77 10.19
C ASP A 144 6.30 -15.80 9.69
N GLY A 145 7.07 -15.22 10.63
CA GLY A 145 8.07 -14.22 10.30
C GLY A 145 7.44 -12.88 9.93
N SER A 146 7.97 -12.25 8.93
CA SER A 146 7.51 -10.95 8.41
C SER A 146 7.34 -11.01 6.90
N LEU A 147 6.56 -10.11 6.35
CA LEU A 147 6.43 -9.94 4.91
C LEU A 147 7.02 -8.59 4.46
N VAL A 148 7.70 -8.59 3.32
CA VAL A 148 8.21 -7.37 2.70
C VAL A 148 7.88 -7.40 1.22
N ARG A 149 7.44 -6.27 0.68
CA ARG A 149 7.38 -6.03 -0.77
C ARG A 149 8.07 -4.72 -1.14
N VAL A 150 8.37 -4.57 -2.41
CA VAL A 150 8.94 -3.33 -2.97
C VAL A 150 7.94 -2.73 -3.95
N VAL A 151 7.83 -1.41 -3.92
CA VAL A 151 7.07 -0.61 -4.91
C VAL A 151 8.07 0.26 -5.65
N ASP A 152 8.06 0.21 -6.97
CA ASP A 152 8.94 1.00 -7.82
C ASP A 152 8.25 2.29 -8.27
N GLY A 153 8.57 3.39 -7.61
CA GLY A 153 8.18 4.76 -8.01
C GLY A 153 9.34 5.58 -8.59
N MET A 154 10.48 4.95 -8.87
CA MET A 154 11.72 5.64 -9.26
C MET A 154 11.85 5.77 -10.78
N THR A 155 12.08 6.97 -11.28
CA THR A 155 12.41 7.19 -12.69
C THR A 155 13.84 6.78 -13.04
N GLY A 156 14.10 6.53 -14.33
CA GLY A 156 15.42 6.13 -14.83
C GLY A 156 15.66 4.61 -14.85
N ALA A 157 14.66 3.80 -14.46
CA ALA A 157 14.67 2.35 -14.63
C ALA A 157 13.29 1.88 -15.10
N SER A 158 13.26 0.89 -16.00
CA SER A 158 12.00 0.23 -16.42
C SER A 158 11.58 -0.88 -15.44
N ALA A 159 12.54 -1.40 -14.68
CA ALA A 159 12.34 -2.40 -13.64
C ALA A 159 13.51 -2.39 -12.66
N LEU A 160 13.22 -2.78 -11.43
CA LEU A 160 14.19 -3.03 -10.38
C LEU A 160 14.27 -4.53 -10.08
N THR A 161 15.45 -4.98 -9.71
CA THR A 161 15.66 -6.25 -9.00
C THR A 161 15.88 -5.93 -7.53
N ALA A 162 15.01 -6.43 -6.68
CA ALA A 162 15.10 -6.27 -5.23
C ALA A 162 15.61 -7.54 -4.56
N THR A 163 16.40 -7.37 -3.50
CA THR A 163 16.81 -8.43 -2.59
C THR A 163 16.43 -8.03 -1.18
N ALA A 164 15.86 -8.95 -0.43
CA ALA A 164 15.64 -8.78 1.01
C ALA A 164 16.42 -9.88 1.74
N SER A 165 17.05 -9.55 2.87
CA SER A 165 17.82 -10.52 3.63
C SER A 165 16.98 -11.76 3.96
N GLY A 166 17.43 -12.94 3.56
CA GLY A 166 16.72 -14.22 3.77
C GLY A 166 15.72 -14.59 2.69
N ALA A 167 15.52 -13.78 1.66
CA ALA A 167 14.64 -14.09 0.53
C ALA A 167 15.42 -14.18 -0.80
N ALA A 168 14.87 -14.90 -1.77
CA ALA A 168 15.39 -14.88 -3.14
C ALA A 168 15.18 -13.51 -3.79
N PRO A 169 16.03 -13.10 -4.75
CA PRO A 169 15.81 -11.89 -5.53
C PRO A 169 14.48 -11.92 -6.27
N PHE A 170 13.81 -10.78 -6.36
CA PHE A 170 12.54 -10.61 -7.06
C PHE A 170 12.53 -9.30 -7.87
N ALA A 171 11.73 -9.28 -8.94
CA ALA A 171 11.63 -8.13 -9.82
C ALA A 171 10.37 -7.30 -9.51
N VAL A 172 10.43 -5.99 -9.80
CA VAL A 172 9.29 -5.08 -9.77
C VAL A 172 9.41 -4.09 -10.93
N SER A 173 8.31 -3.89 -11.66
CA SER A 173 8.25 -2.95 -12.78
C SER A 173 8.01 -1.53 -12.29
N PHE A 174 8.40 -0.57 -13.11
CA PHE A 174 8.13 0.85 -12.84
C PHE A 174 6.63 1.15 -12.71
N GLY A 175 6.23 1.72 -11.59
CA GLY A 175 4.84 2.02 -11.25
C GLY A 175 4.06 0.85 -10.66
N GLU A 176 4.70 -0.25 -10.33
CA GLU A 176 4.08 -1.45 -9.78
C GLU A 176 4.60 -1.81 -8.39
N ALA A 177 3.89 -2.71 -7.73
CA ALA A 177 4.32 -3.39 -6.51
C ALA A 177 4.71 -4.83 -6.83
N SER A 178 5.75 -5.33 -6.18
CA SER A 178 6.03 -6.77 -6.16
C SER A 178 5.00 -7.51 -5.29
N ASP A 179 4.98 -8.84 -5.41
CA ASP A 179 4.39 -9.69 -4.39
C ASP A 179 5.12 -9.50 -3.05
N TYR A 180 4.43 -9.87 -1.96
CA TYR A 180 5.06 -9.95 -0.66
C TYR A 180 5.95 -11.20 -0.58
N VAL A 181 7.17 -11.01 -0.10
CA VAL A 181 8.12 -12.09 0.18
C VAL A 181 8.29 -12.28 1.68
N ALA A 182 8.37 -13.52 2.12
CA ALA A 182 8.61 -13.84 3.52
C ALA A 182 10.08 -13.57 3.88
N VAL A 183 10.28 -12.91 5.00
CA VAL A 183 11.60 -12.59 5.56
C VAL A 183 11.64 -12.92 7.06
N PRO A 184 12.81 -13.20 7.64
CA PRO A 184 12.92 -13.38 9.08
C PRO A 184 12.61 -12.09 9.84
N SER A 185 12.15 -12.22 11.08
CA SER A 185 12.05 -11.08 12.00
C SER A 185 13.43 -10.57 12.38
N GLY A 186 13.54 -9.27 12.65
CA GLY A 186 14.79 -8.60 13.01
C GLY A 186 15.16 -7.50 12.02
N SER A 187 16.44 -7.26 11.86
CA SER A 187 16.94 -6.26 10.91
C SER A 187 17.05 -6.87 9.52
N VAL A 188 16.17 -6.48 8.61
CA VAL A 188 16.12 -6.95 7.21
C VAL A 188 16.61 -5.83 6.31
N THR A 189 17.72 -6.06 5.60
CA THR A 189 18.18 -5.13 4.57
C THR A 189 17.48 -5.44 3.26
N VAL A 190 16.80 -4.43 2.71
CA VAL A 190 16.19 -4.46 1.37
C VAL A 190 17.04 -3.59 0.46
N GLN A 191 17.58 -4.19 -0.58
CA GLN A 191 18.38 -3.49 -1.59
C GLN A 191 17.68 -3.58 -2.94
N ALA A 192 17.58 -2.48 -3.66
CA ALA A 192 17.06 -2.42 -5.01
C ALA A 192 18.14 -1.94 -5.96
N VAL A 193 18.24 -2.61 -7.12
CA VAL A 193 19.15 -2.24 -8.22
C VAL A 193 18.35 -2.19 -9.52
N ARG A 194 18.80 -1.38 -10.48
CA ARG A 194 18.21 -1.40 -11.83
C ARG A 194 18.47 -2.75 -12.49
N SER A 195 17.42 -3.41 -12.98
CA SER A 195 17.54 -4.79 -13.51
C SER A 195 18.46 -4.90 -14.74
N SER A 196 18.56 -3.84 -15.55
CA SER A 196 19.31 -3.89 -16.82
C SER A 196 20.84 -3.90 -16.67
N ASP A 197 21.39 -3.28 -15.62
CA ASP A 197 22.83 -3.09 -15.41
C ASP A 197 23.28 -3.20 -13.95
N LEU A 198 22.36 -3.57 -13.07
CA LEU A 198 22.58 -3.74 -11.63
C LEU A 198 23.07 -2.46 -10.92
N ARG A 199 22.85 -1.30 -11.52
CA ARG A 199 23.16 -0.02 -10.89
C ARG A 199 22.33 0.14 -9.62
N ALA A 200 23.01 0.47 -8.52
CA ALA A 200 22.35 0.68 -7.24
C ALA A 200 21.27 1.78 -7.34
N ALA A 201 20.08 1.47 -6.88
CA ALA A 201 18.93 2.36 -6.83
C ALA A 201 18.71 2.88 -5.41
N ALA A 202 18.41 2.00 -4.46
CA ALA A 202 18.18 2.38 -3.08
C ALA A 202 18.42 1.20 -2.13
N THR A 203 18.63 1.52 -0.86
CA THR A 203 18.72 0.53 0.22
C THR A 203 17.90 1.03 1.41
N ALA A 204 17.16 0.12 2.03
CA ALA A 204 16.44 0.34 3.29
C ALA A 204 16.77 -0.73 4.30
N VAL A 205 16.66 -0.38 5.58
CA VAL A 205 16.66 -1.35 6.67
C VAL A 205 15.27 -1.36 7.29
N VAL A 206 14.63 -2.52 7.27
CA VAL A 206 13.32 -2.77 7.86
C VAL A 206 13.53 -3.42 9.22
N ALA A 207 13.03 -2.81 10.30
CA ALA A 207 12.94 -3.44 11.61
C ALA A 207 11.74 -4.40 11.63
N ALA A 208 11.92 -5.56 11.00
CA ALA A 208 10.86 -6.52 10.72
C ALA A 208 10.40 -7.23 12.02
N GLN A 209 9.11 -7.20 12.28
CA GLN A 209 8.49 -7.85 13.45
C GLN A 209 7.63 -9.03 13.00
N ASN A 210 7.60 -10.08 13.80
CA ASN A 210 6.79 -11.26 13.51
C ASN A 210 5.31 -10.90 13.33
N GLY A 211 4.68 -11.45 12.28
CA GLY A 211 3.29 -11.15 11.92
C GLY A 211 3.05 -9.75 11.34
N LYS A 212 4.12 -9.02 10.95
CA LYS A 212 4.02 -7.69 10.33
C LYS A 212 4.44 -7.72 8.87
N ALA A 213 3.70 -6.95 8.06
CA ALA A 213 3.98 -6.73 6.65
C ALA A 213 4.50 -5.30 6.42
N TYR A 214 5.39 -5.14 5.46
CA TYR A 214 6.04 -3.87 5.15
C TYR A 214 6.11 -3.64 3.64
N THR A 215 5.89 -2.39 3.25
CA THR A 215 6.15 -1.91 1.90
C THR A 215 7.38 -1.01 1.90
N VAL A 216 8.31 -1.26 0.99
CA VAL A 216 9.46 -0.41 0.73
C VAL A 216 9.24 0.30 -0.60
N LEU A 217 8.95 1.60 -0.57
CA LEU A 217 8.87 2.44 -1.77
C LEU A 217 10.28 2.85 -2.17
N VAL A 218 10.68 2.51 -3.38
CA VAL A 218 11.87 3.08 -4.03
C VAL A 218 11.40 4.27 -4.85
N ALA A 219 11.91 5.46 -4.55
CA ALA A 219 11.39 6.72 -5.04
C ALA A 219 12.53 7.64 -5.55
N GLY A 220 12.18 8.59 -6.40
CA GLY A 220 13.10 9.58 -6.92
C GLY A 220 13.54 9.31 -8.35
N GLU A 221 14.77 9.73 -8.68
CA GLU A 221 15.37 9.60 -10.00
C GLU A 221 16.75 8.96 -9.92
N LEU A 222 16.93 7.87 -10.69
CA LEU A 222 18.18 7.09 -10.67
C LEU A 222 19.36 7.92 -11.15
N GLY A 223 20.37 8.04 -10.27
CA GLY A 223 21.60 8.77 -10.55
C GLY A 223 21.54 10.25 -10.16
N TYR A 224 20.39 10.72 -9.72
CA TYR A 224 20.18 12.07 -9.22
C TYR A 224 19.89 12.06 -7.72
N TYR A 225 18.69 11.65 -7.36
CA TYR A 225 18.25 11.56 -5.99
C TYR A 225 17.31 10.36 -5.83
N THR A 226 17.76 9.38 -5.08
CA THR A 226 16.97 8.18 -4.79
C THR A 226 16.76 8.02 -3.30
N LYS A 227 15.60 7.49 -2.91
CA LYS A 227 15.23 7.24 -1.53
C LYS A 227 14.46 5.94 -1.42
N ALA A 228 14.74 5.17 -0.38
CA ALA A 228 13.87 4.08 0.04
C ALA A 228 13.09 4.52 1.28
N VAL A 229 11.78 4.31 1.27
CA VAL A 229 10.86 4.68 2.37
C VAL A 229 10.13 3.43 2.82
N VAL A 230 10.17 3.15 4.12
CA VAL A 230 9.53 1.98 4.72
C VAL A 230 8.18 2.37 5.29
N PHE A 231 7.14 1.62 4.92
CA PHE A 231 5.78 1.73 5.44
C PHE A 231 5.41 0.45 6.18
N ALA A 232 4.79 0.55 7.34
CA ALA A 232 4.15 -0.59 7.99
C ALA A 232 2.74 -0.78 7.37
N ASP A 233 2.39 -2.04 7.02
CA ASP A 233 1.14 -2.35 6.32
C ASP A 233 0.06 -2.90 7.28
N ASN A 234 0.48 -3.44 8.44
CA ASN A 234 -0.42 -3.91 9.51
C ASN A 234 0.14 -3.67 10.91
#